data_c93184b40e746286199c2c7aaacad643
#
_entry.id   c93184b40e746286199c2c7aaacad643
#
_cell.length_a   1.000
_cell.length_b   1.000
_cell.length_c   1.000
_cell.angle_alpha   90.00
_cell.angle_beta   90.00
_cell.angle_gamma   90.00
#
_symmetry.space_group_name_H-M   'P 1'
#
loop_
_entity.id
_entity.type
_entity.pdbx_description
1 polymer ?
#
loop_
_entity_poly.entity_id
_entity_poly.type
_entity_poly.pdbx_seq_one_letter_code
_entity_poly.pdbx_strand_id
1 'polypeptide(L)'
;MEQPEVKFYDLVDDALLKYAVIIAKYQGKWVFCRHRERDTLEAPGGHREPGETILEAARRELAEETGASEFTLTPVCAYSFRDYGMLYYAEITALERGLRHEIREIYLMDGLPDHWTYPLIQPKLMEEARR
;
A
#
# COMPACT_ATOMS: atom_id res chain seq x y z
N MET A 1 22.13 7.55 -18.21
CA MET A 1 21.52 7.75 -16.89
C MET A 1 20.64 6.56 -16.55
N GLU A 2 20.90 5.95 -15.42
CA GLU A 2 20.13 4.80 -15.01
C GLU A 2 18.73 5.22 -14.55
N GLN A 3 17.74 4.43 -14.89
CA GLN A 3 16.39 4.65 -14.38
C GLN A 3 16.29 4.10 -12.97
N PRO A 4 15.49 4.73 -12.10
CA PRO A 4 15.25 4.17 -10.78
C PRO A 4 14.62 2.80 -10.88
N GLU A 5 15.01 1.91 -9.99
CA GLU A 5 14.40 0.58 -9.91
C GLU A 5 14.13 0.23 -8.47
N VAL A 6 13.18 -0.68 -8.26
CA VAL A 6 12.84 -1.14 -6.93
C VAL A 6 13.91 -2.10 -6.44
N LYS A 7 14.38 -1.86 -5.22
CA LYS A 7 15.28 -2.77 -4.52
C LYS A 7 14.64 -3.18 -3.21
N PHE A 8 14.95 -4.37 -2.74
CA PHE A 8 14.37 -4.93 -1.52
C PHE A 8 15.42 -5.17 -0.45
N TYR A 9 15.02 -5.00 0.81
CA TYR A 9 15.90 -5.13 1.97
C TYR A 9 15.18 -5.87 3.07
N ASP A 10 15.91 -6.70 3.82
CA ASP A 10 15.32 -7.39 4.96
C ASP A 10 15.06 -6.44 6.12
N LEU A 11 15.98 -5.50 6.33
CA LEU A 11 15.90 -4.58 7.45
C LEU A 11 16.43 -3.20 7.07
N VAL A 12 15.67 -2.18 7.43
CA VAL A 12 16.06 -0.77 7.28
C VAL A 12 15.59 -0.06 8.55
N ASP A 13 16.39 0.86 9.06
CA ASP A 13 16.02 1.65 10.24
C ASP A 13 14.68 2.37 10.01
N ASP A 14 13.80 2.30 10.99
CA ASP A 14 12.48 2.94 10.91
C ASP A 14 12.59 4.42 10.52
N ALA A 15 13.57 5.12 11.05
CA ALA A 15 13.75 6.55 10.76
C ALA A 15 13.95 6.87 9.29
N LEU A 16 14.41 5.90 8.49
CA LEU A 16 14.65 6.09 7.05
C LEU A 16 13.43 5.78 6.20
N LEU A 17 12.44 5.11 6.77
CA LEU A 17 11.26 4.67 6.03
C LEU A 17 10.30 5.85 5.85
N LYS A 18 10.08 6.25 4.60
CA LYS A 18 9.26 7.42 4.25
C LYS A 18 7.83 7.07 3.89
N TYR A 19 7.64 5.86 3.33
CA TYR A 19 6.35 5.43 2.80
C TYR A 19 5.94 4.10 3.38
N ALA A 20 4.64 3.87 3.45
CA ALA A 20 4.09 2.55 3.69
C ALA A 20 3.22 2.18 2.51
N VAL A 21 3.37 0.97 1.99
CA VAL A 21 2.49 0.41 0.95
C VAL A 21 1.94 -0.90 1.48
N ILE A 22 0.65 -1.09 1.34
CA ILE A 22 -0.03 -2.26 1.88
C ILE A 22 -0.68 -3.05 0.75
N ILE A 23 -0.27 -4.30 0.59
CA ILE A 23 -0.95 -5.23 -0.29
C ILE A 23 -2.02 -5.90 0.57
N ALA A 24 -3.28 -5.64 0.27
CA ALA A 24 -4.40 -6.00 1.14
C ALA A 24 -5.36 -6.95 0.47
N LYS A 25 -5.92 -7.86 1.27
CA LYS A 25 -7.03 -8.73 0.87
C LYS A 25 -8.23 -8.52 1.77
N TYR A 26 -9.40 -8.64 1.17
CA TYR A 26 -10.67 -8.65 1.88
C TYR A 26 -11.55 -9.73 1.25
N GLN A 27 -11.95 -10.71 2.06
CA GLN A 27 -12.78 -11.84 1.59
C GLN A 27 -12.17 -12.53 0.36
N GLY A 28 -10.86 -12.73 0.38
CA GLY A 28 -10.14 -13.42 -0.68
C GLY A 28 -9.86 -12.60 -1.94
N LYS A 29 -10.23 -11.33 -1.95
CA LYS A 29 -10.00 -10.46 -3.12
C LYS A 29 -8.99 -9.39 -2.79
N TRP A 30 -8.18 -9.01 -3.79
CA TRP A 30 -7.21 -7.93 -3.65
C TRP A 30 -7.93 -6.59 -3.59
N VAL A 31 -7.44 -5.69 -2.74
CA VAL A 31 -8.05 -4.38 -2.53
C VAL A 31 -7.19 -3.33 -3.19
N PHE A 32 -7.78 -2.58 -4.13
CA PHE A 32 -7.12 -1.46 -4.79
C PHE A 32 -7.95 -0.20 -4.62
N CYS A 33 -7.28 0.94 -4.71
CA CYS A 33 -7.89 2.24 -4.56
C CYS A 33 -7.79 3.03 -5.86
N ARG A 34 -8.80 3.85 -6.12
CA ARG A 34 -8.74 4.82 -7.21
C ARG A 34 -8.90 6.22 -6.62
N HIS A 35 -7.91 7.05 -6.84
CA HIS A 35 -7.99 8.44 -6.45
C HIS A 35 -9.03 9.16 -7.30
N ARG A 36 -9.62 10.19 -6.70
CA ARG A 36 -10.70 10.96 -7.30
C ARG A 36 -10.38 11.47 -8.71
N GLU A 37 -9.13 11.84 -8.94
CA GLU A 37 -8.73 12.49 -10.20
C GLU A 37 -7.95 11.58 -11.15
N ARG A 38 -7.96 10.27 -10.89
CA ARG A 38 -7.21 9.31 -11.71
C ARG A 38 -8.10 8.17 -12.15
N ASP A 39 -7.76 7.60 -13.31
CA ASP A 39 -8.43 6.41 -13.83
C ASP A 39 -7.64 5.13 -13.55
N THR A 40 -6.49 5.26 -12.91
CA THR A 40 -5.60 4.14 -12.61
C THR A 40 -5.81 3.66 -11.18
N LEU A 41 -5.40 2.42 -10.91
CA LEU A 41 -5.55 1.79 -9.62
C LEU A 41 -4.22 1.67 -8.89
N GLU A 42 -4.27 1.69 -7.57
CA GLU A 42 -3.08 1.58 -6.73
C GLU A 42 -3.38 0.84 -5.44
N ALA A 43 -2.34 0.24 -4.87
CA ALA A 43 -2.45 -0.34 -3.54
C ALA A 43 -2.55 0.78 -2.51
N PRO A 44 -3.26 0.56 -1.39
CA PRO A 44 -3.30 1.57 -0.34
C PRO A 44 -1.91 1.86 0.23
N GLY A 45 -1.69 3.09 0.65
CA GLY A 45 -0.43 3.51 1.23
C GLY A 45 -0.24 5.00 1.14
N GLY A 46 0.87 5.47 1.67
CA GLY A 46 1.21 6.87 1.62
C GLY A 46 2.41 7.22 2.48
N HIS A 47 2.64 8.52 2.60
CA HIS A 47 3.76 9.06 3.35
C HIS A 47 3.55 8.96 4.85
N ARG A 48 4.65 8.69 5.56
CA ARG A 48 4.66 8.78 7.01
C ARG A 48 4.59 10.25 7.43
N GLU A 49 3.79 10.52 8.44
CA GLU A 49 3.68 11.84 9.02
C GLU A 49 4.64 11.99 10.20
N PRO A 50 5.04 13.24 10.53
CA PRO A 50 5.89 13.47 11.69
C PRO A 50 5.30 12.87 12.97
N GLY A 51 6.15 12.19 13.72
CA GLY A 51 5.73 11.57 14.99
C GLY A 51 5.14 10.17 14.86
N GLU A 52 4.89 9.69 13.65
CA GLU A 52 4.42 8.33 13.43
C GLU A 52 5.58 7.36 13.27
N THR A 53 5.42 6.13 13.79
CA THR A 53 6.24 5.01 13.32
C THR A 53 5.73 4.60 11.94
N ILE A 54 6.52 3.82 11.21
CA ILE A 54 6.06 3.36 9.89
C ILE A 54 4.83 2.44 10.02
N LEU A 55 4.75 1.65 11.08
CA LEU A 55 3.57 0.82 11.32
C LEU A 55 2.32 1.68 11.57
N GLU A 56 2.45 2.74 12.34
CA GLU A 56 1.34 3.67 12.57
C GLU A 56 0.88 4.32 11.27
N ALA A 57 1.83 4.71 10.41
CA ALA A 57 1.51 5.25 9.10
C ALA A 57 0.74 4.24 8.24
N ALA A 58 1.20 2.98 8.23
CA ALA A 58 0.54 1.92 7.48
C ALA A 58 -0.90 1.71 7.95
N ARG A 59 -1.12 1.66 9.28
CA ARG A 59 -2.46 1.51 9.84
C ARG A 59 -3.36 2.66 9.45
N ARG A 60 -2.86 3.86 9.58
CA ARG A 60 -3.64 5.06 9.26
C ARG A 60 -4.00 5.10 7.77
N GLU A 61 -3.02 4.88 6.91
CA GLU A 61 -3.26 4.92 5.46
C GLU A 61 -4.24 3.85 5.01
N LEU A 62 -4.11 2.63 5.54
CA LEU A 62 -5.04 1.56 5.18
C LEU A 62 -6.47 1.93 5.58
N ALA A 63 -6.65 2.42 6.79
CA ALA A 63 -7.98 2.82 7.26
C ALA A 63 -8.55 3.99 6.45
N GLU A 64 -7.73 5.01 6.19
CA GLU A 64 -8.19 6.19 5.45
C GLU A 64 -8.53 5.87 4.00
N GLU A 65 -7.73 5.06 3.35
CA GLU A 65 -7.88 4.82 1.92
C GLU A 65 -8.84 3.71 1.56
N THR A 66 -9.11 2.78 2.48
CA THR A 66 -10.01 1.66 2.18
C THR A 66 -11.26 1.62 3.04
N GLY A 67 -11.26 2.33 4.16
CA GLY A 67 -12.34 2.20 5.14
C GLY A 67 -12.19 0.98 6.03
N ALA A 68 -11.02 0.31 6.00
CA ALA A 68 -10.79 -0.85 6.84
C ALA A 68 -10.86 -0.49 8.31
N SER A 69 -11.70 -1.18 9.07
CA SER A 69 -11.87 -0.95 10.51
C SER A 69 -11.27 -2.07 11.35
N GLU A 70 -11.17 -3.28 10.80
CA GLU A 70 -10.52 -4.41 11.46
C GLU A 70 -9.63 -5.11 10.45
N PHE A 71 -8.36 -5.28 10.80
CA PHE A 71 -7.37 -5.88 9.93
C PHE A 71 -6.13 -6.28 10.70
N THR A 72 -5.35 -7.18 10.12
CA THR A 72 -4.02 -7.50 10.60
C THR A 72 -3.00 -7.03 9.58
N LEU A 73 -1.88 -6.49 10.05
CA LEU A 73 -0.77 -6.08 9.21
C LEU A 73 0.45 -6.96 9.50
N THR A 74 1.03 -7.50 8.44
CA THR A 74 2.25 -8.30 8.53
C THR A 74 3.33 -7.60 7.72
N PRO A 75 4.49 -7.29 8.31
CA PRO A 75 5.59 -6.71 7.54
C PRO A 75 6.14 -7.73 6.56
N VAL A 76 6.39 -7.31 5.33
CA VAL A 76 6.97 -8.16 4.29
C VAL A 76 8.45 -7.88 4.15
N CYS A 77 8.80 -6.65 3.79
CA CYS A 77 10.18 -6.22 3.65
C CYS A 77 10.23 -4.71 3.44
N ALA A 78 11.41 -4.15 3.61
CA ALA A 78 11.64 -2.77 3.20
C ALA A 78 11.97 -2.75 1.70
N TYR A 79 11.77 -1.63 1.07
CA TYR A 79 12.12 -1.44 -0.33
C TYR A 79 12.64 -0.03 -0.55
N SER A 80 13.27 0.21 -1.68
CA SER A 80 13.60 1.56 -2.09
C SER A 80 13.22 1.78 -3.55
N PHE A 81 12.75 2.98 -3.81
CA PHE A 81 12.57 3.53 -5.14
C PHE A 81 12.80 5.02 -4.97
N ARG A 82 14.08 5.40 -5.06
CA ARG A 82 14.60 6.72 -4.67
C ARG A 82 14.68 6.88 -3.16
N ASP A 83 13.53 6.78 -2.47
CA ASP A 83 13.46 6.78 -1.00
C ASP A 83 13.07 5.40 -0.48
N TYR A 84 13.23 5.22 0.82
CA TYR A 84 12.89 3.95 1.46
C TYR A 84 11.43 3.90 1.86
N GLY A 85 10.83 2.74 1.67
CA GLY A 85 9.47 2.45 2.10
C GLY A 85 9.39 1.08 2.77
N MET A 86 8.25 0.82 3.40
CA MET A 86 7.96 -0.47 4.01
C MET A 86 6.75 -1.10 3.34
N LEU A 87 6.91 -2.36 2.95
CA LEU A 87 5.83 -3.14 2.35
C LEU A 87 5.18 -4.00 3.43
N TYR A 88 3.86 -3.89 3.52
CA TYR A 88 3.05 -4.70 4.43
C TYR A 88 2.05 -5.53 3.64
N TYR A 89 1.66 -6.64 4.23
CA TYR A 89 0.51 -7.43 3.79
C TYR A 89 -0.60 -7.27 4.82
N ALA A 90 -1.82 -7.05 4.36
CA ALA A 90 -2.97 -6.92 5.26
C ALA A 90 -4.07 -7.92 4.92
N GLU A 91 -4.63 -8.52 5.97
CA GLU A 91 -5.90 -9.22 5.87
C GLU A 91 -6.95 -8.32 6.52
N ILE A 92 -7.89 -7.84 5.73
CA ILE A 92 -8.97 -7.00 6.22
C ILE A 92 -10.15 -7.89 6.57
N THR A 93 -10.70 -7.72 7.77
CA THR A 93 -11.84 -8.49 8.23
C THR A 93 -13.10 -7.67 8.34
N ALA A 94 -13.00 -6.34 8.38
CA ALA A 94 -14.16 -5.47 8.38
C ALA A 94 -13.86 -4.17 7.64
N LEU A 95 -14.78 -3.76 6.79
CA LEU A 95 -14.74 -2.49 6.09
C LEU A 95 -15.92 -1.64 6.54
N GLU A 96 -15.64 -0.37 6.80
CA GLU A 96 -16.69 0.60 7.06
C GLU A 96 -16.87 1.47 5.82
N ARG A 97 -18.09 1.88 5.59
CA ARG A 97 -18.41 2.77 4.49
C ARG A 97 -18.02 4.20 4.84
N GLY A 98 -17.79 5.03 3.84
CA GLY A 98 -17.46 6.42 4.04
C GLY A 98 -16.00 6.69 3.79
N LEU A 99 -15.56 6.39 2.57
CA LEU A 99 -14.20 6.71 2.11
C LEU A 99 -13.99 8.21 2.16
N ARG A 100 -12.76 8.58 2.48
CA ARG A 100 -12.44 9.97 2.73
C ARG A 100 -11.76 10.65 1.56
N HIS A 101 -12.03 11.93 1.44
CA HIS A 101 -11.30 12.91 0.66
C HIS A 101 -10.91 12.49 -0.75
N GLU A 102 -9.65 12.11 -0.89
CA GLU A 102 -9.02 11.92 -2.19
C GLU A 102 -9.30 10.57 -2.80
N ILE A 103 -9.76 9.61 -1.99
CA ILE A 103 -10.10 8.29 -2.49
C ILE A 103 -11.55 8.30 -2.94
N ARG A 104 -11.76 7.99 -4.20
CA ARG A 104 -13.05 7.97 -4.81
C ARG A 104 -13.79 6.67 -4.56
N GLU A 105 -13.07 5.56 -4.68
CA GLU A 105 -13.65 4.25 -4.50
C GLU A 105 -12.58 3.19 -4.32
N ILE A 106 -12.99 2.05 -3.83
CA ILE A 106 -12.13 0.88 -3.77
C ILE A 106 -12.66 -0.18 -4.75
N TYR A 107 -11.75 -1.04 -5.19
CA TYR A 107 -12.07 -2.17 -6.07
C TYR A 107 -11.59 -3.44 -5.42
N LEU A 108 -12.48 -4.45 -5.40
CA LEU A 108 -12.13 -5.79 -4.92
C LEU A 108 -11.95 -6.67 -6.15
N MET A 109 -10.73 -7.16 -6.35
CA MET A 109 -10.37 -7.85 -7.59
C MET A 109 -9.81 -9.23 -7.34
N ASP A 110 -10.18 -10.16 -8.22
CA ASP A 110 -9.59 -11.51 -8.20
C ASP A 110 -8.19 -11.48 -8.82
N GLY A 111 -7.98 -10.63 -9.80
CA GLY A 111 -6.70 -10.46 -10.48
C GLY A 111 -6.07 -9.09 -10.18
N LEU A 112 -5.13 -8.71 -10.99
CA LEU A 112 -4.39 -7.46 -10.84
C LEU A 112 -4.87 -6.42 -11.83
N PRO A 113 -4.70 -5.12 -11.52
CA PRO A 113 -5.10 -4.05 -12.43
C PRO A 113 -4.33 -4.09 -13.75
N ASP A 114 -4.97 -3.67 -14.83
CA ASP A 114 -4.29 -3.44 -16.11
C ASP A 114 -3.61 -2.09 -16.15
N HIS A 115 -4.16 -1.13 -15.42
CA HIS A 115 -3.64 0.24 -15.41
C HIS A 115 -3.30 0.67 -13.99
N TRP A 116 -2.02 0.54 -13.64
CA TRP A 116 -1.49 0.93 -12.35
C TRP A 116 -1.16 2.41 -12.32
N THR A 117 -1.43 3.06 -11.18
CA THR A 117 -0.97 4.42 -10.93
C THR A 117 0.56 4.46 -10.85
N TYR A 118 1.16 3.42 -10.24
CA TYR A 118 2.61 3.33 -10.08
C TYR A 118 3.15 2.06 -10.74
N PRO A 119 3.21 2.02 -12.07
CA PRO A 119 3.56 0.78 -12.79
C PRO A 119 5.00 0.32 -12.60
N LEU A 120 5.90 1.22 -12.22
CA LEU A 120 7.31 0.86 -12.00
C LEU A 120 7.56 0.29 -10.61
N ILE A 121 6.63 0.47 -9.71
CA ILE A 121 6.82 0.12 -8.29
C ILE A 121 5.86 -0.99 -7.85
N GLN A 122 4.56 -0.73 -7.91
CA GLN A 122 3.58 -1.57 -7.23
C GLN A 122 3.44 -2.99 -7.76
N PRO A 123 3.55 -3.26 -9.07
CA PRO A 123 3.55 -4.65 -9.52
C PRO A 123 4.67 -5.47 -8.89
N LYS A 124 5.83 -4.88 -8.67
CA LYS A 124 6.97 -5.57 -8.03
C LYS A 124 6.74 -5.78 -6.54
N LEU A 125 6.11 -4.81 -5.87
CA LEU A 125 5.73 -4.96 -4.46
C LEU A 125 4.68 -6.05 -4.30
N MET A 126 3.72 -6.13 -5.21
CA MET A 126 2.72 -7.19 -5.22
C MET A 126 3.38 -8.56 -5.34
N GLU A 127 4.36 -8.69 -6.21
CA GLU A 127 5.09 -9.93 -6.42
C GLU A 127 5.79 -10.37 -5.12
N GLU A 128 6.44 -9.45 -4.42
CA GLU A 128 7.08 -9.75 -3.14
C GLU A 128 6.07 -10.15 -2.07
N ALA A 129 4.94 -9.46 -1.99
CA ALA A 129 3.92 -9.74 -0.98
C ALA A 129 3.24 -11.09 -1.18
N ARG A 130 3.26 -11.61 -2.41
CA ARG A 130 2.64 -12.91 -2.75
C ARG A 130 3.56 -14.10 -2.57
N ARG A 131 4.80 -13.87 -2.25
CA ARG A 131 5.78 -14.96 -2.08
C ARG A 131 5.57 -15.75 -0.81
#